data_6ace8d96c0eb747919449279b6d63200
#
_entry.id   6ace8d96c0eb747919449279b6d63200
#
_cell.length_a   1.000
_cell.length_b   1.000
_cell.length_c   1.000
_cell.angle_alpha   90.00
_cell.angle_beta   90.00
_cell.angle_gamma   90.00
#
_symmetry.space_group_name_H-M   'P 1'
#
loop_
_entity.id
_entity.type
_entity.pdbx_description
1 polymer ?
#
loop_
_entity_poly.entity_id
_entity_poly.type
_entity_poly.pdbx_seq_one_letter_code
_entity_poly.pdbx_strand_id
1 'polypeptide(L)'
;MLQVEREFKNLLTKSQYHSLLEDFKPLLSKEITQTNSYYDWDGILQSHKMALRIRIVEGKTNGEITLKIPQSSLEVLEFTHEFPV
;
A
#
# COMPACT_ATOMS: atom_id res chain seq x y z
N MET A 1 -14.71 12.29 -14.30
CA MET A 1 -13.70 12.24 -13.23
C MET A 1 -12.63 11.24 -13.61
N LEU A 2 -11.35 11.63 -13.59
CA LEU A 2 -10.26 10.75 -13.92
C LEU A 2 -9.71 10.09 -12.66
N GLN A 3 -9.58 8.78 -12.66
CA GLN A 3 -8.95 8.03 -11.59
C GLN A 3 -7.57 7.57 -12.04
N VAL A 4 -6.56 7.93 -11.27
CA VAL A 4 -5.17 7.52 -11.52
C VAL A 4 -4.78 6.50 -10.46
N GLU A 5 -4.24 5.37 -10.91
CA GLU A 5 -3.73 4.34 -10.02
C GLU A 5 -2.20 4.32 -10.11
N ARG A 6 -1.55 4.32 -8.95
CA ARG A 6 -0.10 4.22 -8.84
C ARG A 6 0.27 3.04 -7.96
N GLU A 7 1.24 2.26 -8.41
CA GLU A 7 1.69 1.09 -7.70
C GLU A 7 3.20 1.15 -7.50
N PHE A 8 3.64 0.88 -6.26
CA PHE A 8 5.05 0.89 -5.89
C PHE A 8 5.38 -0.36 -5.11
N LYS A 9 6.56 -0.93 -5.39
CA LYS A 9 7.12 -2.05 -4.65
C LYS A 9 8.50 -1.66 -4.15
N ASN A 10 8.64 -1.53 -2.84
CA ASN A 10 9.88 -1.06 -2.23
C ASN A 10 10.19 -1.77 -0.92
N LEU A 11 11.49 -1.91 -0.64
CA LEU A 11 11.98 -2.21 0.70
C LEU A 11 12.19 -0.88 1.41
N LEU A 12 11.47 -0.66 2.50
CA LEU A 12 11.53 0.62 3.19
C LEU A 12 11.76 0.43 4.69
N THR A 13 12.52 1.36 5.26
CA THR A 13 12.51 1.57 6.70
C THR A 13 11.27 2.36 7.09
N LYS A 14 10.94 2.39 8.37
CA LYS A 14 9.79 3.16 8.87
C LYS A 14 9.93 4.65 8.54
N SER A 15 11.13 5.22 8.67
CA SER A 15 11.35 6.63 8.36
C SER A 15 11.23 6.93 6.88
N GLN A 16 11.70 6.04 6.01
CA GLN A 16 11.54 6.19 4.57
C GLN A 16 10.07 6.15 4.16
N TYR A 17 9.30 5.27 4.77
CA TYR A 17 7.86 5.20 4.55
C TYR A 17 7.16 6.53 4.89
N HIS A 18 7.46 7.11 6.04
CA HIS A 18 6.89 8.40 6.43
C HIS A 18 7.27 9.51 5.47
N SER A 19 8.53 9.55 5.03
CA SER A 19 9.00 10.55 4.06
C SER A 19 8.26 10.44 2.73
N LEU A 20 8.07 9.22 2.23
CA LEU A 20 7.33 8.99 0.99
C LEU A 20 5.89 9.45 1.08
N LEU A 21 5.21 9.18 2.19
CA LEU A 21 3.84 9.64 2.38
C LEU A 21 3.74 11.15 2.28
N GLU A 22 4.67 11.88 2.91
CA GLU A 22 4.70 13.34 2.83
C GLU A 22 4.93 13.83 1.41
N ASP A 23 5.81 13.17 0.66
CA ASP A 23 6.12 13.55 -0.71
C ASP A 23 4.93 13.34 -1.65
N PHE A 24 4.10 12.33 -1.40
CA PHE A 24 2.95 12.04 -2.24
C PHE A 24 1.72 12.89 -1.94
N LYS A 25 1.61 13.46 -0.75
CA LYS A 25 0.45 14.27 -0.37
C LYS A 25 0.11 15.38 -1.39
N PRO A 26 1.07 16.17 -1.88
CA PRO A 26 0.75 17.22 -2.86
C PRO A 26 0.26 16.67 -4.20
N LEU A 27 0.69 15.47 -4.57
CA LEU A 27 0.30 14.85 -5.85
C LEU A 27 -1.13 14.32 -5.83
N LEU A 28 -1.69 14.09 -4.64
CA LEU A 28 -3.04 13.56 -4.49
C LEU A 28 -4.12 14.63 -4.60
N SER A 29 -3.76 15.91 -4.71
CA SER A 29 -4.70 17.02 -4.56
C SER A 29 -5.46 17.40 -5.83
N LYS A 30 -5.10 16.90 -7.01
CA LYS A 30 -5.66 17.36 -8.28
C LYS A 30 -6.55 16.37 -9.02
N GLU A 31 -6.42 15.08 -8.73
CA GLU A 31 -7.14 13.99 -9.39
C GLU A 31 -7.51 12.95 -8.34
N ILE A 32 -8.53 12.13 -8.63
CA ILE A 32 -8.75 10.97 -7.77
C ILE A 32 -7.63 10.00 -8.04
N THR A 33 -6.74 9.86 -7.06
CA THR A 33 -5.56 9.03 -7.16
C THR A 33 -5.61 7.95 -6.10
N GLN A 34 -5.39 6.71 -6.53
CA GLN A 34 -5.18 5.59 -5.63
C GLN A 34 -3.70 5.22 -5.66
N THR A 35 -3.07 5.26 -4.50
CA THR A 35 -1.67 4.88 -4.36
C THR A 35 -1.58 3.57 -3.61
N ASN A 36 -0.96 2.57 -4.23
CA ASN A 36 -0.67 1.28 -3.63
C ASN A 36 0.84 1.17 -3.43
N SER A 37 1.25 0.92 -2.19
CA SER A 37 2.66 0.75 -1.85
C SER A 37 2.84 -0.63 -1.23
N TYR A 38 3.80 -1.39 -1.76
CA TYR A 38 4.12 -2.73 -1.29
C TYR A 38 5.43 -2.71 -0.52
N TYR A 39 5.44 -3.38 0.63
CA TYR A 39 6.56 -3.35 1.57
C TYR A 39 7.04 -4.76 1.87
N ASP A 40 8.34 -4.89 2.09
CA ASP A 40 8.96 -6.15 2.45
C ASP A 40 10.19 -5.88 3.33
N TRP A 41 10.60 -6.86 4.11
CA TRP A 41 11.82 -6.86 4.90
C TRP A 41 12.78 -7.88 4.30
N ASP A 42 13.83 -7.40 3.62
CA ASP A 42 14.85 -8.25 3.01
C ASP A 42 14.31 -9.38 2.14
N GLY A 43 13.16 -9.17 1.50
CA GLY A 43 12.52 -10.16 0.66
C GLY A 43 11.83 -11.31 1.39
N ILE A 44 11.66 -11.21 2.72
CA ILE A 44 11.05 -12.27 3.53
C ILE A 44 9.62 -12.55 3.09
N LEU A 45 8.82 -11.51 2.93
CA LEU A 45 7.41 -11.68 2.53
C LEU A 45 7.32 -12.26 1.11
N GLN A 46 8.11 -11.75 0.19
CA GLN A 46 8.12 -12.23 -1.17
C GLN A 46 8.55 -13.70 -1.25
N SER A 47 9.52 -14.11 -0.45
CA SER A 47 9.99 -15.49 -0.42
C SER A 47 8.91 -16.47 0.05
N HIS A 48 7.93 -16.01 0.82
CA HIS A 48 6.76 -16.77 1.26
C HIS A 48 5.51 -16.47 0.42
N LYS A 49 5.67 -15.76 -0.70
CA LYS A 49 4.57 -15.34 -1.58
C LYS A 49 3.50 -14.51 -0.87
N MET A 50 3.88 -13.85 0.21
CA MET A 50 3.04 -12.93 0.95
C MET A 50 3.21 -11.51 0.40
N ALA A 51 2.23 -10.66 0.62
CA ALA A 51 2.31 -9.25 0.25
C ALA A 51 1.73 -8.37 1.33
N LEU A 52 2.46 -7.31 1.66
CA LEU A 52 1.98 -6.25 2.55
C LEU A 52 1.79 -4.99 1.71
N ARG A 53 0.56 -4.49 1.68
CA ARG A 53 0.19 -3.33 0.88
C ARG A 53 -0.39 -2.23 1.75
N ILE A 54 -0.02 -0.99 1.47
CA ILE A 54 -0.72 0.18 2.00
C ILE A 54 -1.40 0.87 0.83
N ARG A 55 -2.69 1.14 0.97
CA ARG A 55 -3.48 1.83 -0.04
C ARG A 55 -4.01 3.14 0.51
N ILE A 56 -3.79 4.19 -0.24
CA ILE A 56 -4.33 5.51 0.05
C ILE A 56 -5.10 5.97 -1.18
N VAL A 57 -6.35 6.36 -0.96
CA VAL A 57 -7.22 6.88 -2.02
C VAL A 57 -7.50 8.34 -1.73
N GLU A 58 -7.23 9.20 -2.70
CA GLU A 58 -7.49 10.62 -2.59
C GLU A 58 -8.97 10.88 -2.28
N GLY A 59 -9.22 11.81 -1.37
CA GLY A 59 -10.57 12.18 -0.95
C GLY A 59 -11.12 11.33 0.17
N LYS A 60 -10.44 10.23 0.54
CA LYS A 60 -10.79 9.44 1.72
C LYS A 60 -9.96 9.85 2.92
N THR A 61 -10.59 9.81 4.09
CA THR A 61 -9.92 10.16 5.36
C THR A 61 -9.13 9.00 5.95
N ASN A 62 -9.36 7.78 5.45
CA ASN A 62 -8.68 6.59 5.93
C ASN A 62 -7.87 5.93 4.81
N GLY A 63 -6.71 5.40 5.18
CA GLY A 63 -5.96 4.48 4.35
C GLY A 63 -6.21 3.05 4.79
N GLU A 64 -5.70 2.10 4.03
CA GLU A 64 -5.82 0.67 4.32
C GLU A 64 -4.44 0.03 4.32
N ILE A 65 -4.18 -0.80 5.32
CA ILE A 65 -3.05 -1.72 5.30
C ILE A 65 -3.60 -3.13 5.14
N THR A 66 -3.08 -3.88 4.18
CA THR A 66 -3.56 -5.24 3.88
C THR A 66 -2.38 -6.18 3.82
N LEU A 67 -2.49 -7.28 4.56
CA LEU A 67 -1.56 -8.41 4.47
C LEU A 67 -2.25 -9.53 3.73
N LYS A 68 -1.66 -9.99 2.64
CA LYS A 68 -2.13 -11.12 1.84
C LYS A 68 -1.26 -12.33 2.10
N ILE A 69 -1.88 -13.42 2.49
CA ILE A 69 -1.21 -14.68 2.78
C ILE A 69 -1.81 -15.77 1.89
N PRO A 70 -1.03 -16.36 0.97
CA PRO A 70 -1.54 -17.44 0.13
C PRO A 70 -1.81 -18.68 0.96
N GLN A 71 -2.97 -19.29 0.75
CA GLN A 71 -3.34 -20.57 1.41
C GLN A 71 -3.14 -21.74 0.46
N SER A 72 -3.46 -21.52 -0.82
CA SER A 72 -3.32 -22.50 -1.88
C SER A 72 -3.17 -21.74 -3.22
N SER A 73 -3.09 -22.44 -4.33
CA SER A 73 -3.07 -21.82 -5.65
C SER A 73 -4.33 -21.02 -5.97
N LEU A 74 -5.44 -21.27 -5.25
CA LEU A 74 -6.74 -20.67 -5.52
C LEU A 74 -7.25 -19.78 -4.37
N GLU A 75 -6.62 -19.83 -3.21
CA GLU A 75 -7.12 -19.14 -2.02
C GLU A 75 -6.05 -18.21 -1.43
N VAL A 76 -6.49 -17.01 -1.07
CA VAL A 76 -5.66 -16.01 -0.39
C VAL A 76 -6.43 -15.50 0.81
N LEU A 77 -5.77 -15.48 1.97
CA LEU A 77 -6.29 -14.77 3.15
C LEU A 77 -5.84 -13.31 3.07
N GLU A 78 -6.79 -12.42 3.32
CA GLU A 78 -6.50 -10.99 3.41
C GLU A 78 -6.87 -10.46 4.78
N PHE A 79 -5.93 -9.77 5.41
CA PHE A 79 -6.17 -9.05 6.65
C PHE A 79 -6.03 -7.56 6.35
N THR A 80 -7.12 -6.82 6.50
CA THR A 80 -7.15 -5.39 6.20
C THR A 80 -7.47 -4.60 7.46
N HIS A 81 -6.69 -3.56 7.69
CA HIS A 81 -6.90 -2.61 8.79
C HIS A 81 -6.91 -1.19 8.24
N GLU A 82 -7.90 -0.42 8.62
CA GLU A 82 -7.98 1.00 8.25
C GLU A 82 -7.24 1.85 9.26
N PHE A 83 -6.65 2.94 8.79
CA PHE A 83 -5.97 3.91 9.63
C PHE A 83 -6.26 5.34 9.13
N PRO A 84 -6.27 6.34 10.03
CA PRO A 84 -6.45 7.73 9.61
C PRO A 84 -5.27 8.23 8.77
N VAL A 85 -5.59 9.00 7.77
CA VAL A 85 -4.58 9.60 6.90
C VAL A 85 -4.35 11.05 7.28
#